data_f8e8da95d71cf877a0fe877bd73256e6
#
_entry.id   f8e8da95d71cf877a0fe877bd73256e6
#
_cell.length_a   1.000
_cell.length_b   1.000
_cell.length_c   1.000
_cell.angle_alpha   90.00
_cell.angle_beta   90.00
_cell.angle_gamma   90.00
#
_symmetry.space_group_name_H-M   'P 1'
#
loop_
_entity.id
_entity.type
_entity.pdbx_description
1 polymer ?
#
loop_
_entity_poly.entity_id
_entity_poly.type
_entity_poly.pdbx_seq_one_letter_code
_entity_poly.pdbx_strand_id
1 'polypeptide(L)'
;MYFGAFTSWYKKNRIFNGSAIGANPFGEEWDVLARQLLKFGDSSQKNIGAGDYSAYDGSEKVEVHMEILRIINRWYDDGPTNKLVREVLWADVYNSVHISPKRFVYTWVSSLPSGHALTSIINTMYNGIAYRYCFFRATGNSLVELSNFQDHVYLCALGDDSVYSTSPEYIDVFSEDKLGVFMAELGLTYTPEHKGAADLFRRDITQVNFLKRSFRFEPLANRYVAPLDKRVIRETPYWTKEKGFMTITKTNVNTSLWEMALHGPKAFDEFFDEVIKADVNVDFVPNVSSWKIALEYAINLDYYY
;
A
#
# COMPACT_ATOMS: atom_id res chain seq x y z
N MET A 1 13.63 -13.15 16.76
CA MET A 1 13.35 -13.15 18.21
C MET A 1 13.06 -11.73 18.72
N TYR A 2 13.94 -10.75 18.61
CA TYR A 2 13.85 -9.42 19.21
C TYR A 2 12.81 -8.46 18.59
N PHE A 3 12.33 -8.73 17.37
CA PHE A 3 11.32 -7.90 16.68
C PHE A 3 10.04 -8.67 16.33
N GLY A 4 10.01 -9.99 16.50
CA GLY A 4 8.94 -10.85 16.00
C GLY A 4 7.57 -10.56 16.62
N ALA A 5 7.50 -10.32 17.93
CA ALA A 5 6.25 -10.02 18.62
C ALA A 5 5.65 -8.68 18.16
N PHE A 6 6.49 -7.63 18.03
CA PHE A 6 6.08 -6.35 17.47
C PHE A 6 5.58 -6.49 16.04
N THR A 7 6.33 -7.22 15.19
CA THR A 7 5.94 -7.48 13.79
C THR A 7 4.57 -8.15 13.69
N SER A 8 4.35 -9.18 14.51
CA SER A 8 3.07 -9.91 14.55
C SER A 8 1.93 -9.01 15.01
N TRP A 9 2.13 -8.25 16.09
CA TRP A 9 1.18 -7.29 16.58
C TRP A 9 0.87 -6.21 15.55
N TYR A 10 1.89 -5.64 14.90
CA TYR A 10 1.75 -4.58 13.91
C TYR A 10 0.89 -5.04 12.72
N LYS A 11 1.17 -6.24 12.19
CA LYS A 11 0.39 -6.85 11.10
C LYS A 11 -1.04 -7.21 11.52
N LYS A 12 -1.24 -7.67 12.75
CA LYS A 12 -2.56 -8.05 13.26
C LYS A 12 -3.50 -6.84 13.42
N ASN A 13 -2.95 -5.66 13.68
CA ASN A 13 -3.71 -4.42 13.84
C ASN A 13 -3.72 -3.56 12.56
N ARG A 14 -3.41 -4.16 11.40
CA ARG A 14 -3.41 -3.47 10.11
C ARG A 14 -4.73 -2.74 9.84
N ILE A 15 -4.72 -1.79 8.92
CA ILE A 15 -5.79 -0.85 8.60
C ILE A 15 -6.02 0.16 9.74
N PHE A 16 -6.27 -0.30 10.97
CA PHE A 16 -6.52 0.58 12.12
C PHE A 16 -5.26 1.29 12.63
N ASN A 17 -4.09 0.69 12.47
CA ASN A 17 -2.82 1.34 12.77
C ASN A 17 -2.20 2.13 11.60
N GLY A 18 -2.94 2.24 10.48
CA GLY A 18 -2.48 2.92 9.28
C GLY A 18 -1.53 2.10 8.40
N SER A 19 -1.49 0.78 8.57
CA SER A 19 -0.66 -0.13 7.77
C SER A 19 -1.51 -1.07 6.94
N ALA A 20 -1.17 -1.25 5.66
CA ALA A 20 -1.79 -2.26 4.80
C ALA A 20 -0.97 -3.55 4.68
N ILE A 21 0.08 -3.73 5.51
CA ILE A 21 0.96 -4.91 5.42
C ILE A 21 0.19 -6.19 5.74
N GLY A 22 0.00 -7.02 4.71
CA GLY A 22 -0.73 -8.28 4.81
C GLY A 22 -2.25 -8.13 4.71
N ALA A 23 -2.75 -6.96 4.31
CA ALA A 23 -4.17 -6.76 4.00
C ALA A 23 -4.57 -7.60 2.79
N ASN A 24 -5.70 -8.30 2.90
CA ASN A 24 -6.25 -9.07 1.80
C ASN A 24 -7.16 -8.19 0.93
N PRO A 25 -6.81 -7.92 -0.35
CA PRO A 25 -7.61 -7.09 -1.22
C PRO A 25 -8.92 -7.76 -1.68
N PHE A 26 -9.05 -9.07 -1.55
CA PHE A 26 -10.26 -9.80 -1.92
C PHE A 26 -11.25 -9.92 -0.77
N GLY A 27 -10.79 -9.73 0.47
CA GLY A 27 -11.58 -9.87 1.67
C GLY A 27 -12.30 -8.58 2.10
N GLU A 28 -12.86 -8.65 3.31
CA GLU A 28 -13.55 -7.51 3.94
C GLU A 28 -12.60 -6.37 4.31
N GLU A 29 -11.30 -6.64 4.40
CA GLU A 29 -10.32 -5.63 4.82
C GLU A 29 -10.24 -4.45 3.85
N TRP A 30 -10.49 -4.67 2.56
CA TRP A 30 -10.54 -3.57 1.61
C TRP A 30 -11.76 -2.66 1.81
N ASP A 31 -12.90 -3.24 2.18
CA ASP A 31 -14.08 -2.46 2.56
C ASP A 31 -13.83 -1.66 3.85
N VAL A 32 -13.19 -2.28 4.85
CA VAL A 32 -12.79 -1.58 6.08
C VAL A 32 -11.87 -0.40 5.76
N LEU A 33 -10.87 -0.59 4.88
CA LEU A 33 -9.99 0.48 4.42
C LEU A 33 -10.78 1.60 3.73
N ALA A 34 -11.69 1.25 2.81
CA ALA A 34 -12.52 2.23 2.12
C ALA A 34 -13.38 3.04 3.10
N ARG A 35 -14.00 2.38 4.07
CA ARG A 35 -14.81 3.06 5.10
C ARG A 35 -13.96 3.95 6.02
N GLN A 36 -12.73 3.57 6.32
CA GLN A 36 -11.80 4.43 7.06
C GLN A 36 -11.43 5.68 6.24
N LEU A 37 -11.22 5.56 4.94
CA LEU A 37 -11.00 6.72 4.07
C LEU A 37 -12.23 7.64 3.99
N LEU A 38 -13.43 7.09 4.09
CA LEU A 38 -14.69 7.82 4.03
C LEU A 38 -15.14 8.39 5.40
N LYS A 39 -14.36 8.21 6.47
CA LYS A 39 -14.79 8.65 7.82
C LYS A 39 -15.04 10.16 7.96
N PHE A 40 -14.50 10.97 7.05
CA PHE A 40 -14.64 12.43 7.07
C PHE A 40 -15.67 12.96 6.05
N GLY A 41 -16.42 12.06 5.40
CA GLY A 41 -17.42 12.46 4.40
C GLY A 41 -18.02 11.26 3.69
N ASP A 42 -18.73 11.51 2.61
CA ASP A 42 -19.31 10.48 1.76
C ASP A 42 -18.41 10.17 0.53
N SER A 43 -18.85 9.23 -0.30
CA SER A 43 -18.12 8.79 -1.48
C SER A 43 -17.94 9.85 -2.58
N SER A 44 -18.66 10.97 -2.51
CA SER A 44 -18.55 12.09 -3.46
C SER A 44 -17.62 13.19 -2.97
N GLN A 45 -17.18 13.14 -1.72
CA GLN A 45 -16.33 14.17 -1.13
C GLN A 45 -14.91 14.05 -1.62
N LYS A 46 -14.38 15.14 -2.13
CA LYS A 46 -13.02 15.24 -2.69
C LYS A 46 -12.02 15.60 -1.61
N ASN A 47 -11.71 14.66 -0.74
CA ASN A 47 -10.79 14.84 0.39
C ASN A 47 -9.77 13.70 0.53
N ILE A 48 -9.60 12.89 -0.52
CA ILE A 48 -8.68 11.75 -0.53
C ILE A 48 -7.50 12.06 -1.44
N GLY A 49 -6.30 11.72 -0.98
CA GLY A 49 -5.06 11.80 -1.72
C GLY A 49 -4.33 10.45 -1.72
N ALA A 50 -3.49 10.26 -2.73
CA ALA A 50 -2.58 9.13 -2.84
C ALA A 50 -1.29 9.61 -3.49
N GLY A 51 -0.16 9.16 -2.99
CA GLY A 51 1.14 9.61 -3.45
C GLY A 51 2.16 8.49 -3.54
N ASP A 52 3.17 8.77 -4.32
CA ASP A 52 4.31 7.90 -4.58
C ASP A 52 5.61 8.65 -4.28
N TYR A 53 6.71 7.94 -4.14
CA TYR A 53 8.01 8.52 -3.88
C TYR A 53 9.04 8.07 -4.91
N SER A 54 10.01 8.93 -5.18
CA SER A 54 11.18 8.54 -5.97
C SER A 54 12.32 8.16 -5.05
N ALA A 55 12.92 6.96 -5.26
CA ALA A 55 14.07 6.45 -4.50
C ALA A 55 13.87 6.45 -2.96
N TYR A 56 12.68 6.04 -2.51
CA TYR A 56 12.26 6.11 -1.10
C TYR A 56 13.28 5.48 -0.15
N ASP A 57 13.59 4.19 -0.34
CA ASP A 57 14.54 3.43 0.50
C ASP A 57 15.93 4.11 0.62
N GLY A 58 16.36 4.81 -0.43
CA GLY A 58 17.63 5.52 -0.47
C GLY A 58 17.59 6.94 0.12
N SER A 59 16.41 7.44 0.44
CA SER A 59 16.18 8.81 0.95
C SER A 59 15.89 8.86 2.45
N GLU A 60 15.81 7.71 3.10
CA GLU A 60 15.46 7.59 4.51
C GLU A 60 16.58 8.10 5.43
N LYS A 61 16.22 8.94 6.40
CA LYS A 61 17.17 9.53 7.36
C LYS A 61 17.32 8.67 8.61
N VAL A 62 18.54 8.57 9.12
CA VAL A 62 18.86 7.81 10.33
C VAL A 62 18.09 8.30 11.54
N GLU A 63 17.85 9.60 11.65
CA GLU A 63 17.11 10.20 12.77
C GLU A 63 15.70 9.62 12.87
N VAL A 64 15.02 9.43 11.74
CA VAL A 64 13.67 8.83 11.71
C VAL A 64 13.73 7.34 12.02
N HIS A 65 14.75 6.62 11.53
CA HIS A 65 14.99 5.22 11.91
C HIS A 65 15.18 5.05 13.42
N MET A 66 15.90 5.96 14.06
CA MET A 66 16.10 5.92 15.53
C MET A 66 14.79 6.17 16.29
N GLU A 67 13.90 7.03 15.77
CA GLU A 67 12.57 7.23 16.35
C GLU A 67 11.69 5.98 16.20
N ILE A 68 11.74 5.30 15.04
CA ILE A 68 11.04 4.02 14.84
C ILE A 68 11.53 2.98 15.87
N LEU A 69 12.84 2.85 16.03
CA LEU A 69 13.42 1.96 17.04
C LEU A 69 12.99 2.33 18.47
N ARG A 70 12.90 3.64 18.78
CA ARG A 70 12.43 4.14 20.08
C ARG A 70 10.98 3.73 20.32
N ILE A 71 10.11 3.83 19.31
CA ILE A 71 8.72 3.39 19.38
C ILE A 71 8.65 1.88 19.64
N ILE A 72 9.45 1.08 18.90
CA ILE A 72 9.50 -0.37 19.08
C ILE A 72 9.99 -0.74 20.50
N ASN A 73 11.06 -0.11 20.96
CA ASN A 73 11.59 -0.35 22.30
C ASN A 73 10.58 0.02 23.40
N ARG A 74 9.83 1.11 23.22
CA ARG A 74 8.76 1.52 24.16
C ARG A 74 7.60 0.52 24.16
N TRP A 75 7.28 -0.06 23.00
CA TRP A 75 6.24 -1.08 22.89
C TRP A 75 6.61 -2.36 23.66
N TYR A 76 7.89 -2.77 23.59
CA TYR A 76 8.36 -3.96 24.31
C TYR A 76 8.45 -3.75 25.82
N ASP A 77 9.00 -2.63 26.24
CA ASP A 77 9.26 -2.28 27.66
C ASP A 77 9.84 -3.45 28.48
N ASP A 78 10.81 -4.17 27.89
CA ASP A 78 11.34 -5.45 28.37
C ASP A 78 12.77 -5.36 28.96
N GLY A 79 13.15 -4.14 29.36
CA GLY A 79 14.39 -3.86 30.08
C GLY A 79 15.58 -3.48 29.19
N PRO A 80 16.68 -3.01 29.83
CA PRO A 80 17.80 -2.38 29.11
C PRO A 80 18.62 -3.35 28.28
N THR A 81 18.74 -4.61 28.67
CA THR A 81 19.51 -5.62 27.93
C THR A 81 18.88 -5.92 26.58
N ASN A 82 17.59 -6.17 26.55
CA ASN A 82 16.90 -6.44 25.28
C ASN A 82 16.84 -5.20 24.39
N LYS A 83 16.66 -4.02 24.98
CA LYS A 83 16.78 -2.74 24.31
C LYS A 83 18.12 -2.60 23.61
N LEU A 84 19.22 -2.83 24.33
CA LEU A 84 20.58 -2.75 23.78
C LEU A 84 20.79 -3.72 22.61
N VAL A 85 20.29 -4.96 22.73
CA VAL A 85 20.39 -5.92 21.63
C VAL A 85 19.64 -5.43 20.39
N ARG A 86 18.43 -4.87 20.54
CA ARG A 86 17.69 -4.27 19.41
C ARG A 86 18.44 -3.08 18.81
N GLU A 87 19.08 -2.23 19.60
CA GLU A 87 19.87 -1.12 19.13
C GLU A 87 21.07 -1.57 18.30
N VAL A 88 21.77 -2.62 18.73
CA VAL A 88 22.90 -3.20 17.96
C VAL A 88 22.42 -3.80 16.65
N LEU A 89 21.35 -4.62 16.67
CA LEU A 89 20.78 -5.19 15.46
C LEU A 89 20.23 -4.13 14.49
N TRP A 90 19.70 -3.03 15.02
CA TRP A 90 19.19 -1.93 14.22
C TRP A 90 20.29 -1.12 13.55
N ALA A 91 21.47 -1.03 14.18
CA ALA A 91 22.62 -0.38 13.59
C ALA A 91 23.04 -1.03 12.26
N ASP A 92 22.91 -2.35 12.13
CA ASP A 92 23.18 -3.09 10.89
C ASP A 92 22.11 -2.83 9.80
N VAL A 93 20.92 -2.35 10.17
CA VAL A 93 19.84 -2.02 9.22
C VAL A 93 20.19 -0.75 8.44
N TYR A 94 20.53 0.33 9.12
CA TYR A 94 20.80 1.62 8.46
C TYR A 94 22.27 1.81 8.05
N ASN A 95 23.18 0.94 8.50
CA ASN A 95 24.59 0.88 8.07
C ASN A 95 24.90 -0.41 7.31
N SER A 96 24.10 -0.71 6.31
CA SER A 96 24.18 -1.98 5.62
C SER A 96 25.39 -2.07 4.67
N VAL A 97 26.03 -3.24 4.66
CA VAL A 97 27.12 -3.57 3.74
C VAL A 97 26.57 -4.28 2.52
N HIS A 98 26.87 -3.79 1.35
CA HIS A 98 26.37 -4.30 0.08
C HIS A 98 27.51 -4.81 -0.80
N ILE A 99 27.22 -5.83 -1.61
CA ILE A 99 28.11 -6.34 -2.64
C ILE A 99 27.48 -6.09 -4.00
N SER A 100 28.13 -5.32 -4.85
CA SER A 100 27.66 -5.09 -6.21
C SER A 100 27.90 -6.32 -7.09
N PRO A 101 27.15 -6.51 -8.20
CA PRO A 101 27.39 -7.57 -9.18
C PRO A 101 28.83 -7.58 -9.73
N LYS A 102 29.52 -6.45 -9.71
CA LYS A 102 30.93 -6.32 -10.10
C LYS A 102 31.91 -6.60 -8.94
N ARG A 103 31.44 -7.18 -7.84
CA ARG A 103 32.22 -7.54 -6.65
C ARG A 103 32.84 -6.36 -5.90
N PHE A 104 32.31 -5.16 -6.03
CA PHE A 104 32.64 -4.05 -5.14
C PHE A 104 31.84 -4.17 -3.85
N VAL A 105 32.52 -3.99 -2.72
CA VAL A 105 31.89 -3.88 -1.40
C VAL A 105 31.75 -2.40 -1.08
N TYR A 106 30.57 -1.98 -0.69
CA TYR A 106 30.28 -0.60 -0.29
C TYR A 106 29.32 -0.58 0.90
N THR A 107 29.39 0.45 1.69
CA THR A 107 28.49 0.68 2.82
C THR A 107 27.51 1.76 2.46
N TRP A 108 26.25 1.53 2.71
CA TRP A 108 25.23 2.56 2.70
C TRP A 108 24.98 3.06 4.11
N VAL A 109 24.95 4.38 4.26
CA VAL A 109 24.56 5.06 5.48
C VAL A 109 23.30 5.81 5.20
N SER A 110 22.32 5.74 6.07
CA SER A 110 20.99 6.36 5.87
C SER A 110 20.21 5.78 4.70
N SER A 111 20.04 4.47 4.68
CA SER A 111 19.18 3.79 3.71
C SER A 111 18.63 2.51 4.32
N LEU A 112 17.57 1.96 3.73
CA LEU A 112 17.01 0.70 4.14
C LEU A 112 17.24 -0.37 3.06
N PRO A 113 17.88 -1.52 3.38
CA PRO A 113 18.02 -2.62 2.45
C PRO A 113 16.65 -3.23 2.10
N SER A 114 16.27 -3.21 0.83
CA SER A 114 14.95 -3.71 0.36
C SER A 114 14.70 -5.20 0.69
N GLY A 115 15.73 -6.00 0.94
CA GLY A 115 15.61 -7.42 1.29
C GLY A 115 15.57 -7.73 2.80
N HIS A 116 15.60 -6.72 3.67
CA HIS A 116 15.59 -6.96 5.12
C HIS A 116 14.19 -7.37 5.60
N ALA A 117 14.11 -8.25 6.61
CA ALA A 117 12.84 -8.79 7.11
C ALA A 117 11.86 -7.73 7.68
N LEU A 118 12.36 -6.58 8.08
CA LEU A 118 11.56 -5.47 8.63
C LEU A 118 11.31 -4.35 7.60
N THR A 119 11.83 -4.44 6.38
CA THR A 119 11.75 -3.37 5.37
C THR A 119 10.35 -2.79 5.23
N SER A 120 9.35 -3.63 4.99
CA SER A 120 7.96 -3.13 4.82
C SER A 120 7.43 -2.42 6.06
N ILE A 121 7.78 -2.90 7.27
CA ILE A 121 7.32 -2.28 8.52
C ILE A 121 8.01 -0.94 8.75
N ILE A 122 9.34 -0.90 8.56
CA ILE A 122 10.14 0.31 8.74
C ILE A 122 9.66 1.37 7.75
N ASN A 123 9.57 1.05 6.47
CA ASN A 123 9.10 1.97 5.43
C ASN A 123 7.68 2.49 5.73
N THR A 124 6.76 1.62 6.15
CA THR A 124 5.39 2.03 6.51
C THR A 124 5.38 2.94 7.73
N MET A 125 6.17 2.65 8.77
CA MET A 125 6.28 3.52 9.95
C MET A 125 6.95 4.85 9.61
N TYR A 126 7.99 4.82 8.78
CA TYR A 126 8.66 6.02 8.28
C TYR A 126 7.68 6.93 7.54
N ASN A 127 6.90 6.36 6.62
CA ASN A 127 5.85 7.06 5.89
C ASN A 127 4.83 7.70 6.86
N GLY A 128 4.38 6.94 7.86
CA GLY A 128 3.49 7.43 8.91
C GLY A 128 4.07 8.61 9.73
N ILE A 129 5.38 8.62 9.99
CA ILE A 129 6.07 9.73 10.65
C ILE A 129 6.18 10.93 9.71
N ALA A 130 6.52 10.70 8.43
CA ALA A 130 6.64 11.75 7.43
C ALA A 130 5.32 12.52 7.22
N TYR A 131 4.17 11.82 7.14
CA TYR A 131 2.86 12.48 7.05
C TYR A 131 2.52 13.30 8.30
N ARG A 132 2.86 12.81 9.50
CA ARG A 132 2.67 13.58 10.75
C ARG A 132 3.57 14.80 10.80
N TYR A 133 4.79 14.70 10.31
CA TYR A 133 5.68 15.85 10.17
C TYR A 133 5.08 16.90 9.21
N CYS A 134 4.58 16.47 8.05
CA CYS A 134 3.91 17.37 7.10
C CYS A 134 2.69 18.05 7.72
N PHE A 135 1.89 17.34 8.49
CA PHE A 135 0.73 17.91 9.20
C PHE A 135 1.17 18.93 10.24
N PHE A 136 2.19 18.62 11.04
CA PHE A 136 2.78 19.56 11.99
C PHE A 136 3.25 20.85 11.30
N ARG A 137 3.92 20.72 10.16
CA ARG A 137 4.37 21.88 9.36
C ARG A 137 3.20 22.68 8.79
N ALA A 138 2.22 21.99 8.21
CA ALA A 138 1.03 22.58 7.61
C ALA A 138 0.17 23.37 8.62
N THR A 139 0.17 22.94 9.89
CA THR A 139 -0.59 23.57 10.98
C THR A 139 0.24 24.59 11.76
N GLY A 140 1.31 25.12 11.17
CA GLY A 140 2.13 26.18 11.79
C GLY A 140 3.01 25.70 12.95
N ASN A 141 3.47 24.45 12.94
CA ASN A 141 4.28 23.81 13.97
C ASN A 141 3.54 23.63 15.31
N SER A 142 2.23 23.41 15.27
CA SER A 142 1.41 23.21 16.45
C SER A 142 1.49 21.77 16.97
N LEU A 143 2.02 21.58 18.19
CA LEU A 143 2.03 20.28 18.86
C LEU A 143 0.61 19.85 19.29
N VAL A 144 -0.30 20.80 19.54
CA VAL A 144 -1.69 20.50 19.85
C VAL A 144 -2.36 19.88 18.64
N GLU A 145 -2.21 20.49 17.47
CA GLU A 145 -2.74 19.95 16.22
C GLU A 145 -2.12 18.59 15.90
N LEU A 146 -0.80 18.44 16.05
CA LEU A 146 -0.14 17.16 15.86
C LEU A 146 -0.71 16.05 16.75
N SER A 147 -1.08 16.36 18.00
CA SER A 147 -1.70 15.38 18.91
C SER A 147 -3.07 14.90 18.42
N ASN A 148 -3.77 15.73 17.63
CA ASN A 148 -5.08 15.46 17.05
C ASN A 148 -5.01 14.91 15.60
N PHE A 149 -3.81 14.57 15.12
CA PHE A 149 -3.62 14.11 13.72
C PHE A 149 -4.64 13.03 13.31
N GLN A 150 -4.90 12.04 14.15
CA GLN A 150 -5.80 10.94 13.82
C GLN A 150 -7.29 11.33 13.78
N ASP A 151 -7.65 12.45 14.40
CA ASP A 151 -9.01 12.99 14.36
C ASP A 151 -9.29 13.71 13.04
N HIS A 152 -8.24 14.18 12.34
CA HIS A 152 -8.34 14.98 11.13
C HIS A 152 -7.75 14.30 9.89
N VAL A 153 -6.90 13.30 10.05
CA VAL A 153 -6.27 12.57 8.95
C VAL A 153 -6.35 11.08 9.20
N TYR A 154 -6.87 10.35 8.24
CA TYR A 154 -6.66 8.92 8.16
C TYR A 154 -5.60 8.63 7.10
N LEU A 155 -4.60 7.87 7.45
CA LEU A 155 -3.51 7.43 6.57
C LEU A 155 -3.43 5.91 6.60
N CYS A 156 -3.30 5.29 5.43
CA CYS A 156 -2.92 3.90 5.29
C CYS A 156 -1.78 3.77 4.28
N ALA A 157 -0.73 3.05 4.66
CA ALA A 157 0.47 2.91 3.83
C ALA A 157 0.96 1.45 3.79
N LEU A 158 1.64 1.10 2.72
CA LEU A 158 2.44 -0.10 2.59
C LEU A 158 3.79 0.28 1.95
N GLY A 159 4.81 0.43 2.81
CA GLY A 159 6.08 0.96 2.36
C GLY A 159 5.95 2.43 1.95
N ASP A 160 6.34 2.72 0.73
CA ASP A 160 6.24 4.01 0.07
C ASP A 160 4.83 4.32 -0.47
N ASP A 161 4.07 3.30 -0.84
CA ASP A 161 2.71 3.49 -1.34
C ASP A 161 1.77 3.93 -0.21
N SER A 162 0.99 4.98 -0.43
CA SER A 162 0.13 5.55 0.59
C SER A 162 -1.16 6.14 0.03
N VAL A 163 -2.23 6.00 0.80
CA VAL A 163 -3.53 6.63 0.59
C VAL A 163 -4.00 7.28 1.89
N TYR A 164 -4.56 8.46 1.81
CA TYR A 164 -5.02 9.19 2.98
C TYR A 164 -6.29 9.98 2.71
N SER A 165 -7.02 10.31 3.77
CA SER A 165 -8.14 11.26 3.71
C SER A 165 -7.99 12.31 4.79
N THR A 166 -8.49 13.52 4.50
CA THR A 166 -8.37 14.68 5.39
C THR A 166 -9.76 15.22 5.72
N SER A 167 -9.96 15.64 6.97
CA SER A 167 -11.20 16.29 7.37
C SER A 167 -11.39 17.62 6.62
N PRO A 168 -12.65 18.07 6.39
CA PRO A 168 -12.92 19.32 5.68
C PRO A 168 -12.22 20.54 6.25
N GLU A 169 -11.98 20.56 7.55
CA GLU A 169 -11.32 21.64 8.28
C GLU A 169 -9.86 21.85 7.83
N TYR A 170 -9.15 20.76 7.48
CA TYR A 170 -7.72 20.82 7.15
C TYR A 170 -7.42 20.62 5.67
N ILE A 171 -8.44 20.40 4.83
CA ILE A 171 -8.23 20.08 3.41
C ILE A 171 -7.48 21.17 2.64
N ASP A 172 -7.61 22.44 3.06
CA ASP A 172 -6.95 23.57 2.41
C ASP A 172 -5.48 23.74 2.82
N VAL A 173 -5.09 23.20 3.95
CA VAL A 173 -3.72 23.29 4.46
C VAL A 173 -2.95 21.99 4.34
N PHE A 174 -3.65 20.85 4.32
CA PHE A 174 -3.06 19.52 4.23
C PHE A 174 -3.63 18.78 3.02
N SER A 175 -3.12 19.09 1.85
CA SER A 175 -3.51 18.51 0.55
C SER A 175 -2.28 18.03 -0.22
N GLU A 176 -2.51 17.21 -1.22
CA GLU A 176 -1.47 16.51 -1.99
C GLU A 176 -0.44 17.47 -2.63
N ASP A 177 -0.88 18.63 -3.09
CA ASP A 177 -0.02 19.68 -3.67
C ASP A 177 0.94 20.29 -2.64
N LYS A 178 0.57 20.31 -1.36
CA LYS A 178 1.38 20.89 -0.28
C LYS A 178 2.32 19.90 0.37
N LEU A 179 1.95 18.62 0.36
CA LEU A 179 2.76 17.56 0.97
C LEU A 179 4.18 17.52 0.40
N GLY A 180 4.35 17.70 -0.92
CA GLY A 180 5.65 17.65 -1.59
C GLY A 180 6.66 18.63 -1.02
N VAL A 181 6.22 19.82 -0.60
CA VAL A 181 7.10 20.85 -0.01
C VAL A 181 7.67 20.38 1.34
N PHE A 182 6.80 19.87 2.21
CA PHE A 182 7.22 19.41 3.54
C PHE A 182 7.95 18.06 3.51
N MET A 183 7.60 17.19 2.58
CA MET A 183 8.34 15.94 2.34
C MET A 183 9.78 16.21 1.91
N ALA A 184 10.00 17.25 1.08
CA ALA A 184 11.34 17.65 0.65
C ALA A 184 12.22 18.13 1.82
N GLU A 185 11.67 18.69 2.89
CA GLU A 185 12.43 19.03 4.12
C GLU A 185 12.99 17.77 4.80
N LEU A 186 12.31 16.63 4.65
CA LEU A 186 12.78 15.32 5.11
C LEU A 186 13.73 14.64 4.11
N GLY A 187 13.99 15.28 2.96
CA GLY A 187 14.81 14.69 1.88
C GLY A 187 14.05 13.70 1.01
N LEU A 188 12.73 13.61 1.15
CA LEU A 188 11.87 12.72 0.36
C LEU A 188 11.39 13.43 -0.90
N THR A 189 11.46 12.76 -2.04
CA THR A 189 10.89 13.25 -3.30
C THR A 189 9.50 12.65 -3.48
N TYR A 190 8.49 13.39 -2.99
CA TYR A 190 7.09 13.01 -3.10
C TYR A 190 6.51 13.45 -4.44
N THR A 191 5.76 12.58 -5.08
CA THR A 191 5.05 12.86 -6.32
C THR A 191 3.58 12.46 -6.16
N PRO A 192 2.63 13.36 -6.50
CA PRO A 192 1.23 12.99 -6.59
C PRO A 192 1.03 11.84 -7.57
N GLU A 193 0.07 10.96 -7.29
CA GLU A 193 -0.26 9.82 -8.17
C GLU A 193 -0.56 10.30 -9.61
N HIS A 194 -1.24 11.44 -9.76
CA HIS A 194 -1.55 12.03 -11.06
C HIS A 194 -0.64 13.22 -11.38
N LYS A 195 0.24 13.06 -12.35
CA LYS A 195 1.13 14.12 -12.81
C LYS A 195 0.40 15.07 -13.76
N GLY A 196 0.23 16.35 -13.38
CA GLY A 196 0.03 17.43 -14.34
C GLY A 196 -1.34 18.11 -14.42
N ALA A 197 -2.30 17.88 -13.53
CA ALA A 197 -3.54 18.63 -13.51
C ALA A 197 -3.86 19.17 -12.11
N ALA A 198 -3.93 20.48 -11.97
CA ALA A 198 -4.21 21.16 -10.69
C ALA A 198 -5.52 20.71 -10.02
N ASP A 199 -6.51 20.28 -10.80
CA ASP A 199 -7.82 19.85 -10.30
C ASP A 199 -7.85 18.44 -9.72
N LEU A 200 -6.74 17.68 -9.83
CA LEU A 200 -6.65 16.28 -9.38
C LEU A 200 -6.05 16.12 -7.99
N PHE A 201 -5.69 17.21 -7.31
CA PHE A 201 -5.16 17.15 -5.95
C PHE A 201 -6.21 16.86 -4.87
N ARG A 202 -7.49 16.91 -5.23
CA ARG A 202 -8.64 16.60 -4.38
C ARG A 202 -9.52 15.60 -5.09
N ARG A 203 -9.50 14.37 -4.65
CA ARG A 203 -10.17 13.25 -5.30
C ARG A 203 -11.19 12.61 -4.37
N ASP A 204 -12.24 12.07 -4.95
CA ASP A 204 -13.12 11.15 -4.26
C ASP A 204 -12.54 9.71 -4.29
N ILE A 205 -13.18 8.81 -3.56
CA ILE A 205 -12.69 7.43 -3.40
C ILE A 205 -12.62 6.65 -4.73
N THR A 206 -13.40 7.03 -5.75
CA THR A 206 -13.42 6.36 -7.05
C THR A 206 -12.28 6.81 -7.96
N GLN A 207 -11.58 7.89 -7.60
CA GLN A 207 -10.55 8.55 -8.39
C GLN A 207 -9.14 8.26 -7.88
N VAL A 208 -8.98 7.51 -6.79
CA VAL A 208 -7.69 7.16 -6.20
C VAL A 208 -7.38 5.69 -6.37
N ASN A 209 -6.09 5.38 -6.50
CA ASN A 209 -5.59 4.02 -6.46
C ASN A 209 -4.64 3.85 -5.27
N PHE A 210 -4.59 2.65 -4.75
CA PHE A 210 -3.65 2.23 -3.73
C PHE A 210 -3.20 0.80 -4.04
N LEU A 211 -1.90 0.54 -4.05
CA LEU A 211 -1.35 -0.77 -4.43
C LEU A 211 -1.80 -1.24 -5.83
N LYS A 212 -1.91 -0.32 -6.78
CA LYS A 212 -2.46 -0.54 -8.14
C LYS A 212 -3.92 -1.02 -8.17
N ARG A 213 -4.67 -0.79 -7.10
CA ARG A 213 -6.08 -1.16 -6.97
C ARG A 213 -6.93 0.07 -6.74
N SER A 214 -8.08 0.12 -7.39
CA SER A 214 -9.09 1.15 -7.17
C SER A 214 -10.10 0.73 -6.10
N PHE A 215 -11.00 1.63 -5.76
CA PHE A 215 -12.09 1.38 -4.82
C PHE A 215 -13.42 1.44 -5.58
N ARG A 216 -14.11 0.32 -5.69
CA ARG A 216 -15.42 0.23 -6.33
C ARG A 216 -16.45 -0.39 -5.40
N PHE A 217 -17.56 0.29 -5.16
CA PHE A 217 -18.67 -0.31 -4.42
C PHE A 217 -19.37 -1.36 -5.29
N GLU A 218 -19.46 -2.59 -4.80
CA GLU A 218 -20.14 -3.69 -5.46
C GLU A 218 -21.47 -3.97 -4.76
N PRO A 219 -22.62 -3.63 -5.41
CA PRO A 219 -23.93 -3.78 -4.79
C PRO A 219 -24.29 -5.21 -4.43
N LEU A 220 -23.86 -6.22 -5.22
CA LEU A 220 -24.15 -7.62 -4.93
C LEU A 220 -23.43 -8.14 -3.70
N ALA A 221 -22.24 -7.61 -3.43
CA ALA A 221 -21.45 -7.93 -2.24
C ALA A 221 -21.73 -6.97 -1.07
N ASN A 222 -22.44 -5.86 -1.32
CA ASN A 222 -22.70 -4.75 -0.39
C ASN A 222 -21.42 -4.22 0.29
N ARG A 223 -20.32 -4.15 -0.46
CA ARG A 223 -19.02 -3.70 0.05
C ARG A 223 -18.15 -3.08 -1.05
N TYR A 224 -17.12 -2.34 -0.64
CA TYR A 224 -16.05 -1.94 -1.54
C TYR A 224 -15.17 -3.12 -1.89
N VAL A 225 -14.89 -3.28 -3.17
CA VAL A 225 -13.95 -4.26 -3.73
C VAL A 225 -12.74 -3.54 -4.32
N ALA A 226 -11.66 -4.29 -4.56
CA ALA A 226 -10.34 -3.81 -4.94
C ALA A 226 -9.97 -4.17 -6.40
N PRO A 227 -10.59 -3.58 -7.44
CA PRO A 227 -10.23 -3.87 -8.82
C PRO A 227 -8.76 -3.53 -9.08
N LEU A 228 -7.97 -4.53 -9.51
CA LEU A 228 -6.59 -4.35 -9.91
C LEU A 228 -6.52 -3.61 -11.25
N ASP A 229 -5.47 -2.84 -11.50
CA ASP A 229 -5.24 -2.18 -12.79
C ASP A 229 -5.39 -3.18 -13.95
N LYS A 230 -6.23 -2.82 -14.95
CA LYS A 230 -6.59 -3.70 -16.08
C LYS A 230 -5.38 -4.10 -16.92
N ARG A 231 -4.34 -3.26 -16.98
CA ARG A 231 -3.10 -3.57 -17.67
C ARG A 231 -2.36 -4.69 -16.94
N VAL A 232 -2.26 -4.61 -15.62
CA VAL A 232 -1.64 -5.65 -14.79
C VAL A 232 -2.39 -6.97 -14.93
N ILE A 233 -3.74 -6.93 -14.93
CA ILE A 233 -4.57 -8.13 -15.15
C ILE A 233 -4.24 -8.77 -16.50
N ARG A 234 -4.16 -7.98 -17.59
CA ARG A 234 -3.85 -8.48 -18.93
C ARG A 234 -2.42 -9.01 -19.07
N GLU A 235 -1.48 -8.48 -18.30
CA GLU A 235 -0.09 -8.92 -18.30
C GLU A 235 0.11 -10.21 -17.47
N THR A 236 -0.76 -10.49 -16.49
CA THR A 236 -0.63 -11.65 -15.57
C THR A 236 -0.45 -13.00 -16.29
N PRO A 237 -1.18 -13.34 -17.37
CA PRO A 237 -1.00 -14.61 -18.09
C PRO A 237 0.40 -14.83 -18.67
N TYR A 238 1.15 -13.76 -18.92
CA TYR A 238 2.51 -13.83 -19.51
C TYR A 238 3.61 -14.06 -18.47
N TRP A 239 3.32 -13.92 -17.19
CA TRP A 239 4.30 -14.09 -16.11
C TRP A 239 4.45 -15.56 -15.72
N THR A 240 5.39 -16.25 -16.37
CA THR A 240 5.77 -17.63 -16.06
C THR A 240 7.27 -17.70 -15.80
N LYS A 241 7.69 -18.47 -14.78
CA LYS A 241 9.12 -18.63 -14.46
C LYS A 241 9.85 -19.54 -15.45
N GLU A 242 9.13 -20.44 -16.12
CA GLU A 242 9.70 -21.43 -17.02
C GLU A 242 8.91 -21.50 -18.33
N LYS A 243 9.62 -21.71 -19.45
CA LYS A 243 9.00 -21.90 -20.76
C LYS A 243 8.25 -23.25 -20.79
N GLY A 244 6.99 -23.23 -21.22
CA GLY A 244 6.22 -24.45 -21.49
C GLY A 244 5.30 -24.95 -20.37
N PHE A 245 5.17 -24.22 -19.24
CA PHE A 245 4.25 -24.61 -18.18
C PHE A 245 2.81 -24.12 -18.46
N MET A 246 2.09 -24.86 -19.31
CA MET A 246 0.69 -24.59 -19.64
C MET A 246 -0.22 -24.53 -18.39
N THR A 247 0.08 -25.34 -17.35
CA THR A 247 -0.69 -25.34 -16.11
C THR A 247 -0.61 -23.99 -15.38
N ILE A 248 0.57 -23.36 -15.32
CA ILE A 248 0.76 -22.04 -14.69
C ILE A 248 0.02 -20.98 -15.49
N THR A 249 0.11 -21.02 -16.83
CA THR A 249 -0.62 -20.08 -17.70
C THR A 249 -2.13 -20.20 -17.50
N LYS A 250 -2.67 -21.44 -17.45
CA LYS A 250 -4.09 -21.68 -17.19
C LYS A 250 -4.52 -21.11 -15.83
N THR A 251 -3.72 -21.31 -14.79
CA THR A 251 -3.97 -20.71 -13.45
C THR A 251 -3.97 -19.18 -13.52
N ASN A 252 -2.98 -18.59 -14.17
CA ASN A 252 -2.87 -17.13 -14.29
C ASN A 252 -4.03 -16.53 -15.08
N VAL A 253 -4.51 -17.19 -16.14
CA VAL A 253 -5.70 -16.76 -16.88
C VAL A 253 -6.95 -16.79 -15.99
N ASN A 254 -7.16 -17.87 -15.24
CA ASN A 254 -8.28 -17.94 -14.31
C ASN A 254 -8.21 -16.84 -13.22
N THR A 255 -7.02 -16.59 -12.66
CA THR A 255 -6.80 -15.48 -11.70
C THR A 255 -7.11 -14.13 -12.35
N SER A 256 -6.71 -13.92 -13.62
CA SER A 256 -7.02 -12.70 -14.35
C SER A 256 -8.53 -12.52 -14.58
N LEU A 257 -9.28 -13.58 -14.81
CA LEU A 257 -10.74 -13.55 -14.92
C LEU A 257 -11.39 -13.15 -13.58
N TRP A 258 -10.94 -13.69 -12.46
CA TRP A 258 -11.45 -13.29 -11.14
C TRP A 258 -11.15 -11.83 -10.83
N GLU A 259 -9.93 -11.38 -11.09
CA GLU A 259 -9.55 -9.97 -10.94
C GLU A 259 -10.38 -9.05 -11.83
N MET A 260 -10.62 -9.44 -13.09
CA MET A 260 -11.44 -8.66 -14.01
C MET A 260 -12.91 -8.57 -13.59
N ALA A 261 -13.43 -9.58 -12.90
CA ALA A 261 -14.79 -9.57 -12.38
C ALA A 261 -15.04 -8.44 -11.37
N LEU A 262 -14.00 -8.01 -10.64
CA LEU A 262 -14.08 -6.89 -9.72
C LEU A 262 -14.31 -5.54 -10.42
N HIS A 263 -14.11 -5.44 -11.74
CA HIS A 263 -14.44 -4.27 -12.56
C HIS A 263 -15.90 -4.20 -13.03
N GLY A 264 -16.70 -5.24 -12.73
CA GLY A 264 -18.09 -5.33 -13.12
C GLY A 264 -18.34 -6.13 -14.40
N PRO A 265 -19.64 -6.37 -14.73
CA PRO A 265 -20.02 -7.33 -15.78
C PRO A 265 -19.46 -6.98 -17.16
N LYS A 266 -19.57 -5.72 -17.58
CA LYS A 266 -19.10 -5.30 -18.91
C LYS A 266 -17.61 -5.56 -19.12
N ALA A 267 -16.78 -5.19 -18.16
CA ALA A 267 -15.34 -5.39 -18.26
C ALA A 267 -14.96 -6.87 -18.24
N PHE A 268 -15.68 -7.67 -17.46
CA PHE A 268 -15.51 -9.11 -17.43
C PHE A 268 -15.87 -9.75 -18.77
N ASP A 269 -17.05 -9.45 -19.32
CA ASP A 269 -17.54 -10.06 -20.57
C ASP A 269 -16.60 -9.75 -21.74
N GLU A 270 -16.14 -8.48 -21.87
CA GLU A 270 -15.16 -8.07 -22.88
C GLU A 270 -13.85 -8.88 -22.75
N PHE A 271 -13.31 -9.03 -21.54
CA PHE A 271 -12.07 -9.77 -21.31
C PHE A 271 -12.26 -11.29 -21.46
N PHE A 272 -13.39 -11.83 -21.03
CA PHE A 272 -13.73 -13.24 -21.21
C PHE A 272 -13.78 -13.61 -22.69
N ASP A 273 -14.39 -12.77 -23.53
CA ASP A 273 -14.40 -12.94 -24.97
C ASP A 273 -13.01 -12.89 -25.61
N GLU A 274 -12.13 -12.00 -25.10
CA GLU A 274 -10.71 -11.95 -25.52
C GLU A 274 -10.01 -13.28 -25.22
N VAL A 275 -10.21 -13.81 -24.00
CA VAL A 275 -9.63 -15.09 -23.56
C VAL A 275 -10.13 -16.27 -24.42
N ILE A 276 -11.43 -16.37 -24.64
CA ILE A 276 -12.02 -17.45 -25.47
C ILE A 276 -11.54 -17.38 -26.91
N LYS A 277 -11.42 -16.18 -27.49
CA LYS A 277 -10.88 -16.01 -28.85
C LYS A 277 -9.41 -16.37 -28.96
N ALA A 278 -8.60 -16.12 -27.92
CA ALA A 278 -7.19 -16.48 -27.91
C ALA A 278 -6.94 -17.98 -27.78
N ASP A 279 -7.93 -18.73 -27.25
CA ASP A 279 -7.84 -20.16 -26.93
C ASP A 279 -8.05 -21.12 -28.11
N VAL A 280 -8.28 -20.61 -29.32
CA VAL A 280 -8.62 -21.44 -30.49
C VAL A 280 -7.59 -22.57 -30.80
N ASN A 281 -6.43 -22.55 -30.15
CA ASN A 281 -5.34 -23.53 -30.34
C ASN A 281 -4.89 -24.24 -29.05
N VAL A 282 -5.53 -24.00 -27.91
CA VAL A 282 -5.00 -24.47 -26.61
C VAL A 282 -6.15 -25.01 -25.77
N ASP A 283 -6.50 -26.25 -25.87
CA ASP A 283 -7.57 -26.93 -25.10
C ASP A 283 -7.63 -26.46 -23.60
N PHE A 284 -8.17 -25.26 -23.40
CA PHE A 284 -8.33 -24.58 -22.12
C PHE A 284 -9.79 -24.19 -21.93
N VAL A 285 -10.38 -24.63 -20.86
CA VAL A 285 -11.70 -24.20 -20.42
C VAL A 285 -11.52 -23.36 -19.17
N PRO A 286 -11.94 -22.07 -19.17
CA PRO A 286 -11.97 -21.26 -17.96
C PRO A 286 -12.79 -21.94 -16.85
N ASN A 287 -12.33 -21.81 -15.61
CA ASN A 287 -13.06 -22.35 -14.46
C ASN A 287 -14.29 -21.51 -14.05
N VAL A 288 -14.54 -20.41 -14.75
CA VAL A 288 -15.71 -19.55 -14.57
C VAL A 288 -16.39 -19.33 -15.92
N SER A 289 -17.71 -19.37 -15.94
CA SER A 289 -18.52 -19.24 -17.16
C SER A 289 -19.32 -17.94 -17.20
N SER A 290 -19.32 -17.15 -16.15
CA SER A 290 -20.04 -15.88 -16.09
C SER A 290 -19.46 -14.94 -15.04
N TRP A 291 -19.74 -13.64 -15.23
CA TRP A 291 -19.32 -12.62 -14.27
C TRP A 291 -19.74 -12.92 -12.82
N LYS A 292 -20.98 -13.36 -12.59
CA LYS A 292 -21.48 -13.64 -11.23
C LYS A 292 -20.67 -14.73 -10.55
N ILE A 293 -20.36 -15.81 -11.25
CA ILE A 293 -19.53 -16.91 -10.72
C ILE A 293 -18.12 -16.40 -10.45
N ALA A 294 -17.54 -15.65 -11.38
CA ALA A 294 -16.20 -15.09 -11.21
C ALA A 294 -16.12 -14.10 -10.04
N LEU A 295 -17.14 -13.25 -9.87
CA LEU A 295 -17.23 -12.34 -8.73
C LEU A 295 -17.34 -13.11 -7.41
N GLU A 296 -18.18 -14.14 -7.35
CA GLU A 296 -18.35 -14.99 -6.16
C GLU A 296 -17.01 -15.65 -5.77
N TYR A 297 -16.27 -16.17 -6.74
CA TYR A 297 -14.91 -16.68 -6.50
C TYR A 297 -14.00 -15.58 -5.96
N ALA A 298 -13.93 -14.43 -6.60
CA ALA A 298 -13.04 -13.33 -6.22
C ALA A 298 -13.32 -12.84 -4.79
N ILE A 299 -14.58 -12.63 -4.41
CA ILE A 299 -14.92 -12.09 -3.07
C ILE A 299 -14.86 -13.12 -1.95
N ASN A 300 -14.78 -14.41 -2.26
CA ASN A 300 -14.67 -15.50 -1.28
C ASN A 300 -13.27 -16.10 -1.18
N LEU A 301 -12.25 -15.49 -1.83
CA LEU A 301 -10.86 -15.96 -1.75
C LEU A 301 -10.28 -15.96 -0.34
N ASP A 302 -10.87 -15.23 0.61
CA ASP A 302 -10.54 -15.28 2.04
C ASP A 302 -10.70 -16.67 2.67
N TYR A 303 -11.59 -17.51 2.11
CA TYR A 303 -11.86 -18.85 2.67
C TYR A 303 -10.87 -19.90 2.17
N TYR A 304 -9.97 -19.56 1.24
CA TYR A 304 -9.04 -20.51 0.61
C TYR A 304 -7.58 -20.25 0.95
N TYR A 305 -7.29 -19.24 1.76
CA TYR A 305 -5.96 -18.88 2.26
C TYR A 305 -5.99 -18.65 3.77
#